data_4a93d7e279b1f4c8394adb4898e4b061
#
_entry.id   4a93d7e279b1f4c8394adb4898e4b061
#
_cell.length_a   1.000
_cell.length_b   1.000
_cell.length_c   1.000
_cell.angle_alpha   90.00
_cell.angle_beta   90.00
_cell.angle_gamma   90.00
#
_symmetry.space_group_name_H-M   'P 1'
#
loop_
_entity.id
_entity.type
_entity.pdbx_description
1 polymer ?
#
loop_
_entity_poly.entity_id
_entity_poly.type
_entity_poly.pdbx_seq_one_letter_code
_entity_poly.pdbx_strand_id
1 'polypeptide(L)'
;MKTLFDLVSAAKNNFGDKPFIREKSGSEIREKTFGEFGEDALRVAAFLKDKFGRIVHAGIIGPTSYHYLVSYLGTMIGGNTAVPIDAQLAPADICELLARADADVLFYDERFSTAVPAIKENCPNIKAFVVLSEKKDGVFSLGGVLEGYQPETPDLPDEKTLAAILFTSGTTGKAKGVMLSHGNFMDNVMCCDNEASPEDVLLTVLPIHHVYCFTCDILLSLRYGTCVCVNDSLMKVAQNLKLFRPTIILLVPMIVSTIYKQIKSASKSMPLIPMKVIAKKAFGGRLKTIYSGGAYLNPELITAYEKLGITIAQGYGMTECSPRITTGDLTRKSVGDVGSIVKGCEVRIVDGEITVRSGSVMQGYYKDEKSTAETIRDGWLYTGDLGYADDENRLFITGRKKNLIILSNGENVSPEELENKAEALQIAQELMVYSEDELLTLELFLGNELYKGKTAEETIAEVKKKVKQLNKALPSSKAIHRIRIRDTEFEKTASGKIERAQQIKGDIV
;
A
#
# COMPACT_ATOMS: atom_id res chain seq x y z
N MET A 1 -5.06 13.39 21.11
CA MET A 1 -4.95 13.92 19.74
C MET A 1 -6.15 13.43 18.96
N LYS A 2 -6.88 14.33 18.30
CA LYS A 2 -8.11 14.02 17.55
C LYS A 2 -7.99 14.31 16.06
N THR A 3 -7.02 15.14 15.68
CA THR A 3 -6.84 15.59 14.29
C THR A 3 -5.41 15.43 13.82
N LEU A 4 -5.21 15.45 12.52
CA LEU A 4 -3.86 15.46 11.91
C LEU A 4 -3.09 16.74 12.26
N PHE A 5 -3.81 17.85 12.51
CA PHE A 5 -3.19 19.07 13.04
C PHE A 5 -2.57 18.82 14.43
N ASP A 6 -3.29 18.14 15.32
CA ASP A 6 -2.76 17.77 16.66
C ASP A 6 -1.51 16.91 16.51
N LEU A 7 -1.51 15.94 15.57
CA LEU A 7 -0.39 15.04 15.35
C LEU A 7 0.87 15.78 14.87
N VAL A 8 0.73 16.65 13.84
CA VAL A 8 1.84 17.45 13.30
C VAL A 8 2.37 18.41 14.35
N SER A 9 1.46 19.06 15.11
CA SER A 9 1.84 19.98 16.19
C SER A 9 2.58 19.27 17.33
N ALA A 10 2.10 18.09 17.74
CA ALA A 10 2.78 17.27 18.74
C ALA A 10 4.16 16.79 18.26
N ALA A 11 4.27 16.35 16.99
CA ALA A 11 5.53 15.94 16.40
C ALA A 11 6.54 17.09 16.37
N LYS A 12 6.13 18.30 15.93
CA LYS A 12 6.94 19.52 15.98
C LYS A 12 7.43 19.83 17.38
N ASN A 13 6.54 19.77 18.38
CA ASN A 13 6.88 20.12 19.75
C ASN A 13 7.80 19.09 20.44
N ASN A 14 7.60 17.80 20.18
CA ASN A 14 8.34 16.72 20.83
C ASN A 14 9.67 16.41 20.17
N PHE A 15 9.78 16.61 18.84
CA PHE A 15 10.91 16.17 18.02
C PHE A 15 11.51 17.28 17.16
N GLY A 16 11.14 18.55 17.34
CA GLY A 16 11.37 19.69 16.46
C GLY A 16 12.71 19.70 15.73
N ASP A 17 13.83 19.55 16.47
CA ASP A 17 15.18 19.59 15.90
C ASP A 17 15.66 18.26 15.30
N LYS A 18 14.89 17.16 15.47
CA LYS A 18 15.27 15.87 14.90
C LYS A 18 14.97 15.80 13.40
N PRO A 19 15.76 15.05 12.62
CA PRO A 19 15.46 14.78 11.23
C PRO A 19 14.14 14.03 11.06
N PHE A 20 13.24 14.57 10.24
CA PHE A 20 12.01 13.88 9.85
C PHE A 20 12.14 13.28 8.45
N ILE A 21 12.50 14.07 7.45
CA ILE A 21 12.60 13.60 6.07
C ILE A 21 14.04 13.70 5.59
N ARG A 22 14.53 12.60 5.00
CA ARG A 22 15.77 12.54 4.23
C ARG A 22 15.48 12.16 2.80
N GLU A 23 15.94 12.93 1.85
CA GLU A 23 15.81 12.64 0.43
C GLU A 23 17.09 12.93 -0.34
N LYS A 24 17.26 12.28 -1.50
CA LYS A 24 18.38 12.55 -2.39
C LYS A 24 18.11 13.77 -3.25
N SER A 25 19.07 14.67 -3.33
CA SER A 25 19.10 15.78 -4.27
C SER A 25 20.44 15.76 -5.03
N GLY A 26 20.42 15.17 -6.21
CA GLY A 26 21.66 14.90 -6.94
C GLY A 26 22.57 13.90 -6.20
N SER A 27 23.78 14.34 -5.84
CA SER A 27 24.75 13.55 -5.05
C SER A 27 24.60 13.74 -3.55
N GLU A 28 23.82 14.70 -3.08
CA GLU A 28 23.66 15.06 -1.68
C GLU A 28 22.41 14.45 -1.06
N ILE A 29 22.40 14.35 0.26
CA ILE A 29 21.21 14.03 1.06
C ILE A 29 20.72 15.35 1.65
N ARG A 30 19.53 15.74 1.31
CA ARG A 30 18.80 16.83 1.98
C ARG A 30 18.07 16.28 3.19
N GLU A 31 18.10 17.02 4.27
CA GLU A 31 17.43 16.68 5.52
C GLU A 31 16.50 17.83 5.91
N LYS A 32 15.32 17.46 6.38
CA LYS A 32 14.33 18.38 6.94
C LYS A 32 13.89 17.87 8.30
N THR A 33 13.86 18.76 9.28
CA THR A 33 13.47 18.44 10.65
C THR A 33 11.95 18.39 10.81
N PHE A 34 11.47 17.83 11.93
CA PHE A 34 10.04 17.86 12.29
C PHE A 34 9.53 19.29 12.43
N GLY A 35 10.37 20.20 12.96
CA GLY A 35 10.05 21.62 13.10
C GLY A 35 9.82 22.29 11.74
N GLU A 36 10.80 22.18 10.83
CA GLU A 36 10.72 22.73 9.49
C GLU A 36 9.52 22.17 8.71
N PHE A 37 9.29 20.85 8.80
CA PHE A 37 8.16 20.22 8.15
C PHE A 37 6.81 20.75 8.66
N GLY A 38 6.66 20.89 9.98
CA GLY A 38 5.45 21.42 10.57
C GLY A 38 5.17 22.87 10.18
N GLU A 39 6.22 23.70 10.09
CA GLU A 39 6.10 25.08 9.61
C GLU A 39 5.76 25.17 8.13
N ASP A 40 6.41 24.38 7.30
CA ASP A 40 6.14 24.35 5.87
C ASP A 40 4.71 23.85 5.57
N ALA A 41 4.21 22.87 6.34
CA ALA A 41 2.82 22.43 6.24
C ALA A 41 1.83 23.55 6.64
N LEU A 42 2.13 24.36 7.66
CA LEU A 42 1.33 25.52 8.05
C LEU A 42 1.35 26.61 6.97
N ARG A 43 2.48 26.83 6.28
CA ARG A 43 2.57 27.79 5.15
C ARG A 43 1.67 27.37 3.99
N VAL A 44 1.58 26.08 3.69
CA VAL A 44 0.62 25.57 2.69
C VAL A 44 -0.82 25.80 3.12
N ALA A 45 -1.15 25.56 4.40
CA ALA A 45 -2.48 25.83 4.93
C ALA A 45 -2.84 27.33 4.81
N ALA A 46 -1.91 28.24 5.16
CA ALA A 46 -2.08 29.68 5.04
C ALA A 46 -2.28 30.11 3.57
N PHE A 47 -1.48 29.56 2.64
CA PHE A 47 -1.65 29.77 1.21
C PHE A 47 -3.04 29.39 0.71
N LEU A 48 -3.53 28.18 1.07
CA LEU A 48 -4.85 27.72 0.63
C LEU A 48 -5.96 28.60 1.19
N LYS A 49 -5.87 28.99 2.46
CA LYS A 49 -6.83 29.91 3.09
C LYS A 49 -6.86 31.28 2.39
N ASP A 50 -5.70 31.89 2.17
CA ASP A 50 -5.58 33.21 1.50
C ASP A 50 -6.10 33.15 0.06
N LYS A 51 -5.68 32.13 -0.70
CA LYS A 51 -5.99 32.02 -2.12
C LYS A 51 -7.47 31.75 -2.41
N PHE A 52 -8.14 30.97 -1.55
CA PHE A 52 -9.50 30.50 -1.83
C PHE A 52 -10.55 31.03 -0.87
N GLY A 53 -10.22 31.37 0.37
CA GLY A 53 -11.17 31.84 1.39
C GLY A 53 -12.28 30.86 1.78
N ARG A 54 -12.16 29.61 1.36
CA ARG A 54 -13.09 28.50 1.61
C ARG A 54 -12.36 27.17 1.60
N ILE A 55 -13.00 26.13 2.10
CA ILE A 55 -12.49 24.76 2.02
C ILE A 55 -12.39 24.33 0.54
N VAL A 56 -11.27 23.72 0.19
CA VAL A 56 -10.96 23.27 -1.17
C VAL A 56 -10.55 21.80 -1.19
N HIS A 57 -10.70 21.18 -2.36
CA HIS A 57 -10.12 19.87 -2.67
C HIS A 57 -8.84 20.06 -3.47
N ALA A 58 -7.73 19.55 -2.93
CA ALA A 58 -6.41 19.69 -3.54
C ALA A 58 -5.96 18.37 -4.17
N GLY A 59 -5.92 18.32 -5.49
CA GLY A 59 -5.26 17.25 -6.23
C GLY A 59 -3.76 17.29 -5.98
N ILE A 60 -3.12 16.15 -5.75
CA ILE A 60 -1.68 16.05 -5.52
C ILE A 60 -1.14 14.89 -6.36
N ILE A 61 -0.24 15.19 -7.31
CA ILE A 61 0.32 14.18 -8.20
C ILE A 61 1.84 14.30 -8.32
N GLY A 62 2.52 13.19 -8.12
CA GLY A 62 3.98 13.12 -8.22
C GLY A 62 4.57 11.92 -7.48
N PRO A 63 5.89 11.74 -7.53
CA PRO A 63 6.59 10.79 -6.68
C PRO A 63 6.59 11.25 -5.23
N THR A 64 6.83 10.33 -4.33
CA THR A 64 7.10 10.66 -2.93
C THR A 64 8.30 11.61 -2.87
N SER A 65 8.12 12.77 -2.24
CA SER A 65 9.15 13.79 -2.02
C SER A 65 8.77 14.66 -0.83
N TYR A 66 9.72 15.43 -0.32
CA TYR A 66 9.42 16.41 0.73
C TYR A 66 8.28 17.37 0.33
N HIS A 67 8.35 17.92 -0.86
CA HIS A 67 7.33 18.85 -1.36
C HIS A 67 5.94 18.19 -1.50
N TYR A 68 5.89 16.93 -1.91
CA TYR A 68 4.65 16.16 -1.95
C TYR A 68 4.03 16.03 -0.56
N LEU A 69 4.84 15.62 0.44
CA LEU A 69 4.37 15.42 1.81
C LEU A 69 3.92 16.71 2.49
N VAL A 70 4.66 17.80 2.27
CA VAL A 70 4.28 19.13 2.78
C VAL A 70 2.95 19.59 2.17
N SER A 71 2.75 19.41 0.84
CA SER A 71 1.47 19.74 0.18
C SER A 71 0.32 18.88 0.72
N TYR A 72 0.57 17.59 0.91
CA TYR A 72 -0.44 16.64 1.36
C TYR A 72 -0.91 16.97 2.79
N LEU A 73 0.02 17.01 3.75
CA LEU A 73 -0.32 17.29 5.15
C LEU A 73 -0.72 18.75 5.35
N GLY A 74 -0.09 19.71 4.66
CA GLY A 74 -0.46 21.11 4.73
C GLY A 74 -1.90 21.38 4.24
N THR A 75 -2.34 20.68 3.21
CA THR A 75 -3.76 20.69 2.79
C THR A 75 -4.67 20.21 3.92
N MET A 76 -4.38 19.03 4.48
CA MET A 76 -5.24 18.41 5.49
C MET A 76 -5.29 19.22 6.79
N ILE A 77 -4.13 19.61 7.35
CA ILE A 77 -4.10 20.35 8.61
C ILE A 77 -4.76 21.73 8.52
N GLY A 78 -4.86 22.29 7.31
CA GLY A 78 -5.60 23.51 7.01
C GLY A 78 -7.13 23.31 6.88
N GLY A 79 -7.66 22.11 7.21
CA GLY A 79 -9.08 21.79 7.09
C GLY A 79 -9.56 21.56 5.66
N ASN A 80 -8.65 21.43 4.69
CA ASN A 80 -8.94 21.15 3.29
C ASN A 80 -8.86 19.64 2.99
N THR A 81 -9.41 19.20 1.87
CA THR A 81 -9.45 17.80 1.47
C THR A 81 -8.33 17.50 0.47
N ALA A 82 -7.42 16.61 0.81
CA ALA A 82 -6.39 16.15 -0.09
C ALA A 82 -6.90 15.01 -1.01
N VAL A 83 -6.51 15.07 -2.29
CA VAL A 83 -6.86 14.07 -3.31
C VAL A 83 -5.58 13.58 -3.96
N PRO A 84 -4.87 12.62 -3.33
CA PRO A 84 -3.66 12.06 -3.90
C PRO A 84 -3.99 11.20 -5.11
N ILE A 85 -3.29 11.46 -6.22
CA ILE A 85 -3.50 10.78 -7.51
C ILE A 85 -2.28 9.91 -7.84
N ASP A 86 -2.55 8.71 -8.35
CA ASP A 86 -1.50 7.82 -8.84
C ASP A 86 -0.78 8.46 -10.05
N ALA A 87 0.52 8.63 -9.90
CA ALA A 87 1.40 9.22 -10.92
C ALA A 87 1.62 8.31 -12.15
N GLN A 88 1.14 7.06 -12.12
CA GLN A 88 1.26 6.11 -13.22
C GLN A 88 0.02 6.09 -14.14
N LEU A 89 -1.05 6.78 -13.76
CA LEU A 89 -2.26 6.85 -14.56
C LEU A 89 -2.06 7.64 -15.87
N ALA A 90 -2.84 7.27 -16.87
CA ALA A 90 -2.89 8.05 -18.10
C ALA A 90 -3.49 9.45 -17.85
N PRO A 91 -3.10 10.47 -18.63
CA PRO A 91 -3.60 11.85 -18.45
C PRO A 91 -5.14 11.97 -18.44
N ALA A 92 -5.83 11.17 -19.23
CA ALA A 92 -7.30 11.15 -19.26
C ALA A 92 -7.90 10.67 -17.93
N ASP A 93 -7.33 9.61 -17.34
CA ASP A 93 -7.77 9.08 -16.06
C ASP A 93 -7.48 10.07 -14.92
N ILE A 94 -6.33 10.75 -14.97
CA ILE A 94 -5.98 11.83 -14.02
C ILE A 94 -7.06 12.92 -14.07
N CYS A 95 -7.43 13.39 -15.27
CA CYS A 95 -8.48 14.41 -15.46
C CYS A 95 -9.83 13.90 -14.91
N GLU A 96 -10.20 12.65 -15.19
CA GLU A 96 -11.45 12.07 -14.68
C GLU A 96 -11.48 12.06 -13.15
N LEU A 97 -10.41 11.61 -12.49
CA LEU A 97 -10.37 11.55 -11.03
C LEU A 97 -10.40 12.95 -10.40
N LEU A 98 -9.64 13.91 -10.94
CA LEU A 98 -9.64 15.29 -10.47
C LEU A 98 -11.03 15.94 -10.61
N ALA A 99 -11.71 15.74 -11.75
CA ALA A 99 -13.07 16.23 -11.98
C ALA A 99 -14.06 15.58 -11.03
N ARG A 100 -13.99 14.28 -10.83
CA ARG A 100 -14.87 13.54 -9.91
C ARG A 100 -14.68 13.93 -8.44
N ALA A 101 -13.45 14.32 -8.08
CA ALA A 101 -13.14 14.81 -6.74
C ALA A 101 -13.46 16.31 -6.55
N ASP A 102 -13.99 17.01 -7.58
CA ASP A 102 -14.19 18.48 -7.56
C ASP A 102 -12.93 19.25 -7.15
N ALA A 103 -11.78 18.87 -7.71
CA ALA A 103 -10.51 19.49 -7.37
C ALA A 103 -10.48 20.99 -7.72
N ASP A 104 -10.04 21.84 -6.78
CA ASP A 104 -9.91 23.30 -6.91
C ASP A 104 -8.49 23.76 -7.21
N VAL A 105 -7.51 22.98 -6.73
CA VAL A 105 -6.08 23.22 -6.89
C VAL A 105 -5.38 21.91 -7.24
N LEU A 106 -4.31 22.01 -8.03
CA LEU A 106 -3.44 20.89 -8.35
C LEU A 106 -2.00 21.20 -7.95
N PHE A 107 -1.48 20.43 -7.00
CA PHE A 107 -0.05 20.32 -6.73
C PHE A 107 0.52 19.21 -7.60
N TYR A 108 1.53 19.50 -8.42
CA TYR A 108 2.04 18.53 -9.39
C TYR A 108 3.56 18.54 -9.52
N ASP A 109 4.13 17.36 -9.71
CA ASP A 109 5.55 17.22 -10.03
C ASP A 109 5.85 17.74 -11.44
N GLU A 110 7.03 18.31 -11.64
CA GLU A 110 7.47 18.94 -12.90
C GLU A 110 7.32 18.03 -14.13
N ARG A 111 7.38 16.70 -13.96
CA ARG A 111 7.15 15.70 -15.01
C ARG A 111 5.76 15.75 -15.63
N PHE A 112 4.80 16.32 -14.93
CA PHE A 112 3.42 16.50 -15.41
C PHE A 112 3.17 17.84 -16.10
N SER A 113 4.19 18.69 -16.24
CA SER A 113 4.04 20.03 -16.84
C SER A 113 3.48 19.99 -18.26
N THR A 114 3.79 18.95 -19.03
CA THR A 114 3.24 18.73 -20.38
C THR A 114 1.77 18.32 -20.40
N ALA A 115 1.27 17.72 -19.32
CA ALA A 115 -0.14 17.35 -19.16
C ALA A 115 -1.02 18.51 -18.64
N VAL A 116 -0.42 19.53 -18.00
CA VAL A 116 -1.14 20.66 -17.39
C VAL A 116 -2.06 21.39 -18.36
N PRO A 117 -1.68 21.70 -19.63
CA PRO A 117 -2.59 22.34 -20.58
C PRO A 117 -3.88 21.55 -20.80
N ALA A 118 -3.77 20.22 -20.99
CA ALA A 118 -4.93 19.36 -21.16
C ALA A 118 -5.77 19.25 -19.86
N ILE A 119 -5.12 19.22 -18.69
CA ILE A 119 -5.83 19.23 -17.41
C ILE A 119 -6.59 20.55 -17.23
N LYS A 120 -6.01 21.69 -17.59
CA LYS A 120 -6.69 23.01 -17.54
C LYS A 120 -7.95 23.05 -18.40
N GLU A 121 -7.89 22.46 -19.57
CA GLU A 121 -9.02 22.40 -20.50
C GLU A 121 -10.14 21.49 -19.99
N ASN A 122 -9.78 20.31 -19.49
CA ASN A 122 -10.73 19.27 -19.07
C ASN A 122 -11.22 19.43 -17.61
N CYS A 123 -10.52 20.18 -16.78
CA CYS A 123 -10.85 20.43 -15.38
C CYS A 123 -10.93 21.95 -15.09
N PRO A 124 -11.94 22.67 -15.63
CA PRO A 124 -12.04 24.14 -15.52
C PRO A 124 -12.27 24.63 -14.09
N ASN A 125 -12.62 23.75 -13.17
CA ASN A 125 -12.77 24.06 -11.74
C ASN A 125 -11.45 24.30 -11.04
N ILE A 126 -10.33 23.74 -11.54
CA ILE A 126 -9.01 23.94 -10.96
C ILE A 126 -8.54 25.37 -11.21
N LYS A 127 -8.39 26.16 -10.14
CA LYS A 127 -8.05 27.60 -10.20
C LYS A 127 -6.58 27.89 -9.92
N ALA A 128 -5.84 26.91 -9.35
CA ALA A 128 -4.42 27.04 -9.09
C ALA A 128 -3.65 25.78 -9.47
N PHE A 129 -2.47 25.97 -10.06
CA PHE A 129 -1.56 24.90 -10.46
C PHE A 129 -0.20 25.22 -9.83
N VAL A 130 0.25 24.40 -8.88
CA VAL A 130 1.45 24.61 -8.08
C VAL A 130 2.46 23.52 -8.37
N VAL A 131 3.62 23.87 -8.90
CA VAL A 131 4.69 22.88 -9.16
C VAL A 131 5.34 22.45 -7.84
N LEU A 132 5.50 21.17 -7.62
CA LEU A 132 6.21 20.57 -6.48
C LEU A 132 7.74 20.71 -6.66
N SER A 133 8.23 21.91 -6.63
CA SER A 133 9.66 22.21 -6.78
C SER A 133 10.09 23.37 -5.88
N GLU A 134 11.40 23.56 -5.78
CA GLU A 134 11.98 24.78 -5.21
C GLU A 134 11.49 26.02 -5.98
N LYS A 135 11.65 27.20 -5.37
CA LYS A 135 11.31 28.47 -6.02
C LYS A 135 12.09 28.62 -7.33
N LYS A 136 11.36 28.98 -8.39
CA LYS A 136 11.89 29.27 -9.72
C LYS A 136 11.24 30.54 -10.25
N ASP A 137 12.03 31.40 -10.88
CA ASP A 137 11.51 32.65 -11.47
C ASP A 137 10.47 32.33 -12.57
N GLY A 138 9.36 33.06 -12.53
CA GLY A 138 8.26 32.90 -13.48
C GLY A 138 7.43 31.63 -13.32
N VAL A 139 7.72 30.79 -12.32
CA VAL A 139 6.99 29.55 -12.05
C VAL A 139 6.27 29.62 -10.70
N PHE A 140 4.97 29.33 -10.69
CA PHE A 140 4.22 29.24 -9.43
C PHE A 140 4.49 27.88 -8.78
N SER A 141 5.50 27.86 -7.92
CA SER A 141 6.04 26.67 -7.28
C SER A 141 5.74 26.61 -5.79
N LEU A 142 5.79 25.40 -5.21
CA LEU A 142 5.65 25.23 -3.78
C LEU A 142 6.74 25.97 -3.01
N GLY A 143 8.00 25.93 -3.45
CA GLY A 143 9.08 26.71 -2.84
C GLY A 143 8.77 28.22 -2.79
N GLY A 144 8.11 28.75 -3.84
CA GLY A 144 7.63 30.13 -3.81
C GLY A 144 6.52 30.37 -2.78
N VAL A 145 5.62 29.42 -2.61
CA VAL A 145 4.59 29.44 -1.55
C VAL A 145 5.25 29.41 -0.16
N LEU A 146 6.20 28.51 0.07
CA LEU A 146 6.88 28.37 1.35
C LEU A 146 7.69 29.63 1.75
N GLU A 147 8.23 30.36 0.80
CA GLU A 147 8.90 31.65 1.08
C GLU A 147 7.93 32.82 1.24
N GLY A 148 6.78 32.78 0.55
CA GLY A 148 5.82 33.90 0.49
C GLY A 148 4.84 33.95 1.65
N TYR A 149 4.63 32.84 2.37
CA TYR A 149 3.66 32.76 3.45
C TYR A 149 4.32 32.48 4.80
N GLN A 150 3.70 33.01 5.87
CA GLN A 150 4.13 32.73 7.23
C GLN A 150 3.38 31.50 7.78
N PRO A 151 3.99 30.73 8.72
CA PRO A 151 3.33 29.59 9.36
C PRO A 151 2.30 30.10 10.37
N GLU A 152 1.04 30.13 9.96
CA GLU A 152 -0.07 30.57 10.80
C GLU A 152 -0.93 29.39 11.22
N THR A 153 -1.48 29.44 12.45
CA THR A 153 -2.44 28.45 12.90
C THR A 153 -3.74 28.58 12.06
N PRO A 154 -4.18 27.54 11.36
CA PRO A 154 -5.41 27.58 10.56
C PRO A 154 -6.66 27.57 11.45
N ASP A 155 -7.83 27.76 10.84
CA ASP A 155 -9.09 27.38 11.46
C ASP A 155 -9.05 25.85 11.67
N LEU A 156 -9.07 25.46 12.97
CA LEU A 156 -8.77 24.07 13.33
C LEU A 156 -9.84 23.11 12.81
N PRO A 157 -9.46 22.06 12.07
CA PRO A 157 -10.40 21.00 11.71
C PRO A 157 -10.83 20.22 12.95
N ASP A 158 -12.02 19.65 12.90
CA ASP A 158 -12.47 18.67 13.88
C ASP A 158 -12.23 17.23 13.42
N GLU A 159 -12.56 16.25 14.27
CA GLU A 159 -12.38 14.84 13.97
C GLU A 159 -13.25 14.33 12.79
N LYS A 160 -14.35 15.02 12.47
CA LYS A 160 -15.29 14.67 11.39
C LYS A 160 -14.95 15.36 10.07
N THR A 161 -14.10 16.39 10.13
CA THR A 161 -13.67 17.11 8.93
C THR A 161 -13.04 16.15 7.94
N LEU A 162 -13.49 16.19 6.67
CA LEU A 162 -12.95 15.36 5.59
C LEU A 162 -11.49 15.75 5.31
N ALA A 163 -10.59 14.80 5.50
CA ALA A 163 -9.15 15.03 5.32
C ALA A 163 -8.66 14.58 3.94
N ALA A 164 -9.19 13.46 3.42
CA ALA A 164 -8.78 12.96 2.11
C ALA A 164 -9.89 12.22 1.37
N ILE A 165 -9.81 12.25 0.03
CA ILE A 165 -10.53 11.35 -0.88
C ILE A 165 -9.50 10.51 -1.60
N LEU A 166 -9.51 9.19 -1.33
CA LEU A 166 -8.55 8.23 -1.87
C LEU A 166 -9.25 7.33 -2.90
N PHE A 167 -8.83 7.42 -4.16
CA PHE A 167 -9.42 6.59 -5.20
C PHE A 167 -8.85 5.17 -5.16
N THR A 168 -9.75 4.18 -5.13
CA THR A 168 -9.40 2.76 -5.20
C THR A 168 -9.95 2.16 -6.48
N SER A 169 -9.25 1.19 -7.06
CA SER A 169 -9.75 0.41 -8.19
C SER A 169 -10.99 -0.39 -7.73
N GLY A 170 -12.16 0.12 -8.06
CA GLY A 170 -13.44 -0.53 -7.73
C GLY A 170 -13.58 -1.87 -8.45
N THR A 171 -14.33 -2.78 -7.84
CA THR A 171 -14.65 -4.09 -8.43
C THR A 171 -15.53 -4.00 -9.70
N THR A 172 -16.13 -2.84 -9.96
CA THR A 172 -17.01 -2.54 -11.08
C THR A 172 -16.31 -1.82 -12.23
N GLY A 173 -14.98 -1.73 -12.22
CA GLY A 173 -14.17 -1.05 -13.25
C GLY A 173 -14.04 0.46 -13.07
N LYS A 174 -14.89 1.13 -12.27
CA LYS A 174 -14.75 2.56 -11.97
C LYS A 174 -14.15 2.75 -10.58
N ALA A 175 -13.09 3.55 -10.48
CA ALA A 175 -12.48 3.89 -9.21
C ALA A 175 -13.49 4.54 -8.25
N LYS A 176 -13.50 4.16 -6.97
CA LYS A 176 -14.35 4.75 -5.93
C LYS A 176 -13.52 5.68 -5.04
N GLY A 177 -14.02 6.87 -4.73
CA GLY A 177 -13.37 7.84 -3.87
C GLY A 177 -13.71 7.59 -2.39
N VAL A 178 -12.82 6.96 -1.66
CA VAL A 178 -12.98 6.68 -0.21
C VAL A 178 -12.79 7.96 0.58
N MET A 179 -13.77 8.37 1.36
CA MET A 179 -13.75 9.57 2.21
C MET A 179 -13.20 9.25 3.60
N LEU A 180 -12.04 9.81 3.94
CA LEU A 180 -11.41 9.65 5.24
C LEU A 180 -11.33 10.97 5.98
N SER A 181 -11.86 11.00 7.21
CA SER A 181 -11.79 12.16 8.09
C SER A 181 -10.49 12.21 8.89
N HIS A 182 -10.23 13.34 9.54
CA HIS A 182 -9.14 13.45 10.53
C HIS A 182 -9.25 12.38 11.61
N GLY A 183 -10.45 12.14 12.12
CA GLY A 183 -10.71 11.12 13.15
C GLY A 183 -10.39 9.71 12.64
N ASN A 184 -10.76 9.36 11.40
CA ASN A 184 -10.47 8.04 10.84
C ASN A 184 -8.96 7.76 10.80
N PHE A 185 -8.15 8.72 10.33
CA PHE A 185 -6.69 8.60 10.36
C PHE A 185 -6.15 8.50 11.78
N MET A 186 -6.62 9.39 12.69
CA MET A 186 -6.11 9.41 14.05
C MET A 186 -6.45 8.16 14.84
N ASP A 187 -7.65 7.61 14.69
CA ASP A 187 -8.03 6.32 15.29
C ASP A 187 -7.06 5.21 14.83
N ASN A 188 -6.77 5.17 13.53
CA ASN A 188 -5.83 4.19 12.97
C ASN A 188 -4.38 4.43 13.40
N VAL A 189 -3.94 5.68 13.50
CA VAL A 189 -2.60 6.02 14.00
C VAL A 189 -2.45 5.63 15.48
N MET A 190 -3.50 5.74 16.28
CA MET A 190 -3.46 5.51 17.72
C MET A 190 -3.79 4.08 18.14
N CYS A 191 -4.17 3.19 17.20
CA CYS A 191 -4.65 1.85 17.51
C CYS A 191 -3.57 0.87 18.00
N CYS A 192 -2.30 1.16 17.83
CA CYS A 192 -1.17 0.31 18.22
C CYS A 192 -0.10 1.12 18.94
N ASP A 193 0.64 0.48 19.82
CA ASP A 193 1.74 1.08 20.57
C ASP A 193 3.06 0.31 20.31
N ASN A 194 4.19 0.99 20.51
CA ASN A 194 5.55 0.41 20.45
C ASN A 194 5.96 -0.19 19.10
N GLU A 195 5.43 0.33 17.99
CA GLU A 195 5.79 -0.14 16.64
C GLU A 195 7.10 0.45 16.11
N ALA A 196 7.50 1.61 16.62
CA ALA A 196 8.72 2.32 16.25
C ALA A 196 9.19 3.25 17.39
N SER A 197 10.35 3.86 17.20
CA SER A 197 10.98 4.78 18.18
C SER A 197 11.69 5.94 17.45
N PRO A 198 12.09 7.00 18.18
CA PRO A 198 12.82 8.12 17.59
C PRO A 198 14.23 7.75 17.07
N GLU A 199 14.76 6.58 17.42
CA GLU A 199 16.06 6.06 16.97
C GLU A 199 15.93 5.25 15.68
N ASP A 200 14.71 4.93 15.28
CA ASP A 200 14.43 4.17 14.08
C ASP A 200 14.51 5.04 12.81
N VAL A 201 14.91 4.41 11.74
CA VAL A 201 14.97 4.99 10.40
C VAL A 201 14.14 4.12 9.48
N LEU A 202 13.18 4.73 8.81
CA LEU A 202 12.28 4.08 7.87
C LEU A 202 12.70 4.44 6.44
N LEU A 203 12.73 3.48 5.52
CA LEU A 203 12.83 3.73 4.09
C LEU A 203 11.45 3.55 3.46
N THR A 204 10.82 4.63 2.97
CA THR A 204 9.54 4.52 2.27
C THR A 204 9.75 4.07 0.82
N VAL A 205 9.15 2.94 0.46
CA VAL A 205 9.31 2.30 -0.86
C VAL A 205 7.99 2.30 -1.63
N LEU A 206 6.89 2.22 -0.90
CA LEU A 206 5.56 2.14 -1.49
C LEU A 206 5.07 3.53 -1.93
N PRO A 207 4.17 3.59 -2.94
CA PRO A 207 3.63 4.86 -3.41
C PRO A 207 2.82 5.60 -2.33
N ILE A 208 3.13 6.88 -2.14
CA ILE A 208 2.55 7.70 -1.06
C ILE A 208 1.06 8.01 -1.24
N HIS A 209 0.53 7.92 -2.47
CA HIS A 209 -0.90 8.09 -2.71
C HIS A 209 -1.75 6.94 -2.14
N HIS A 210 -1.14 5.80 -1.81
CA HIS A 210 -1.82 4.71 -1.11
C HIS A 210 -1.88 4.97 0.39
N VAL A 211 -3.07 4.76 0.99
CA VAL A 211 -3.29 4.94 2.42
C VAL A 211 -2.33 4.12 3.29
N TYR A 212 -1.92 2.93 2.86
CA TYR A 212 -0.99 2.09 3.61
C TYR A 212 0.36 2.78 3.83
N CYS A 213 0.94 3.32 2.76
CA CYS A 213 2.19 4.07 2.86
C CYS A 213 1.99 5.38 3.65
N PHE A 214 0.94 6.15 3.32
CA PHE A 214 0.70 7.42 4.00
C PHE A 214 0.50 7.25 5.51
N THR A 215 -0.37 6.34 5.94
CA THR A 215 -0.64 6.13 7.37
C THR A 215 0.56 5.46 8.06
N CYS A 216 1.10 4.36 7.49
CA CYS A 216 2.07 3.54 8.19
C CYS A 216 3.52 4.01 8.04
N ASP A 217 3.89 4.72 6.95
CA ASP A 217 5.22 5.33 6.85
C ASP A 217 5.24 6.75 7.43
N ILE A 218 4.25 7.59 7.10
CA ILE A 218 4.33 9.01 7.38
C ILE A 218 3.66 9.37 8.72
N LEU A 219 2.37 9.02 8.89
CA LEU A 219 1.65 9.42 10.10
C LEU A 219 2.19 8.72 11.36
N LEU A 220 2.57 7.43 11.26
CA LEU A 220 3.23 6.75 12.38
C LEU A 220 4.61 7.32 12.66
N SER A 221 5.37 7.74 11.65
CA SER A 221 6.66 8.40 11.86
C SER A 221 6.53 9.74 12.57
N LEU A 222 5.48 10.52 12.27
CA LEU A 222 5.13 11.72 13.04
C LEU A 222 4.80 11.39 14.50
N ARG A 223 4.06 10.30 14.75
CA ARG A 223 3.71 9.86 16.11
C ARG A 223 4.93 9.45 16.92
N TYR A 224 5.85 8.69 16.32
CA TYR A 224 6.97 8.08 17.05
C TYR A 224 8.29 8.86 16.97
N GLY A 225 8.35 9.93 16.18
CA GLY A 225 9.59 10.68 15.95
C GLY A 225 10.59 9.95 15.06
N THR A 226 10.14 9.04 14.21
CA THR A 226 10.96 8.22 13.32
C THR A 226 11.40 9.02 12.08
N CYS A 227 12.67 8.92 11.69
CA CYS A 227 13.17 9.55 10.48
C CYS A 227 12.77 8.72 9.24
N VAL A 228 12.13 9.38 8.27
CA VAL A 228 11.71 8.79 6.99
C VAL A 228 12.70 9.14 5.90
N CYS A 229 13.29 8.14 5.27
CA CYS A 229 14.12 8.28 4.09
C CYS A 229 13.29 8.00 2.84
N VAL A 230 13.29 8.93 1.90
CA VAL A 230 12.51 8.81 0.66
C VAL A 230 13.28 7.97 -0.35
N ASN A 231 12.63 6.92 -0.85
CA ASN A 231 13.14 6.13 -1.95
C ASN A 231 12.77 6.77 -3.29
N ASP A 232 13.75 7.13 -4.08
CA ASP A 232 13.58 7.86 -5.34
C ASP A 232 13.08 6.98 -6.51
N SER A 233 13.22 5.66 -6.41
CA SER A 233 12.72 4.71 -7.42
C SER A 233 12.75 3.27 -6.92
N LEU A 234 11.79 2.44 -7.33
CA LEU A 234 11.80 1.00 -7.04
C LEU A 234 13.08 0.31 -7.53
N MET A 235 13.66 0.77 -8.64
CA MET A 235 14.93 0.23 -9.16
C MET A 235 16.13 0.55 -8.27
N LYS A 236 16.04 1.57 -7.42
CA LYS A 236 17.13 2.02 -6.55
C LYS A 236 17.00 1.55 -5.09
N VAL A 237 15.98 0.76 -4.76
CA VAL A 237 15.76 0.25 -3.39
C VAL A 237 17.02 -0.38 -2.80
N ALA A 238 17.69 -1.26 -3.55
CA ALA A 238 18.92 -1.91 -3.07
C ALA A 238 20.07 -0.93 -2.81
N GLN A 239 20.16 0.16 -3.56
CA GLN A 239 21.14 1.23 -3.35
C GLN A 239 20.78 2.07 -2.13
N ASN A 240 19.49 2.44 -2.00
CA ASN A 240 18.98 3.28 -0.92
C ASN A 240 18.97 2.55 0.43
N LEU A 241 18.75 1.23 0.45
CA LEU A 241 18.95 0.41 1.65
C LEU A 241 20.39 0.52 2.22
N LYS A 242 21.40 0.54 1.35
CA LYS A 242 22.80 0.71 1.77
C LYS A 242 23.11 2.14 2.17
N LEU A 243 22.53 3.12 1.50
CA LEU A 243 22.74 4.55 1.75
C LEU A 243 22.13 4.97 3.08
N PHE A 244 20.83 4.75 3.25
CA PHE A 244 20.08 5.22 4.40
C PHE A 244 20.11 4.27 5.60
N ARG A 245 20.46 3.01 5.40
CA ARG A 245 20.60 1.97 6.43
C ARG A 245 19.38 1.92 7.36
N PRO A 246 18.18 1.68 6.82
CA PRO A 246 16.94 1.70 7.61
C PRO A 246 16.92 0.59 8.66
N THR A 247 16.15 0.81 9.72
CA THR A 247 15.81 -0.19 10.74
C THR A 247 14.45 -0.83 10.48
N ILE A 248 13.56 -0.09 9.80
CA ILE A 248 12.19 -0.48 9.46
C ILE A 248 11.95 -0.23 7.96
N ILE A 249 11.17 -1.10 7.33
CA ILE A 249 10.72 -0.94 5.95
C ILE A 249 9.35 -1.56 5.76
N LEU A 250 8.46 -0.87 5.03
CA LEU A 250 7.18 -1.42 4.61
C LEU A 250 7.28 -1.96 3.18
N LEU A 251 6.86 -3.18 2.97
CA LEU A 251 6.94 -3.86 1.67
C LEU A 251 5.65 -4.65 1.37
N VAL A 252 5.37 -4.83 0.10
CA VAL A 252 4.38 -5.82 -0.35
C VAL A 252 5.04 -7.20 -0.54
N PRO A 253 4.30 -8.31 -0.41
CA PRO A 253 4.83 -9.67 -0.48
C PRO A 253 5.69 -9.96 -1.71
N MET A 254 5.34 -9.41 -2.86
CA MET A 254 6.10 -9.56 -4.10
C MET A 254 7.53 -9.02 -3.96
N ILE A 255 7.70 -7.85 -3.34
CA ILE A 255 9.03 -7.25 -3.12
C ILE A 255 9.81 -8.07 -2.09
N VAL A 256 9.16 -8.53 -1.01
CA VAL A 256 9.77 -9.43 0.00
C VAL A 256 10.32 -10.68 -0.67
N SER A 257 9.51 -11.34 -1.51
CA SER A 257 9.90 -12.55 -2.25
C SER A 257 11.05 -12.28 -3.22
N THR A 258 11.01 -11.17 -3.94
CA THR A 258 12.05 -10.79 -4.92
C THR A 258 13.40 -10.57 -4.24
N ILE A 259 13.42 -9.81 -3.14
CA ILE A 259 14.66 -9.56 -2.38
C ILE A 259 15.21 -10.88 -1.82
N TYR A 260 14.35 -11.75 -1.28
CA TYR A 260 14.79 -13.07 -0.79
C TYR A 260 15.43 -13.91 -1.89
N LYS A 261 14.81 -13.97 -3.08
CA LYS A 261 15.37 -14.70 -4.24
C LYS A 261 16.75 -14.16 -4.63
N GLN A 262 16.93 -12.84 -4.64
CA GLN A 262 18.23 -12.21 -4.92
C GLN A 262 19.29 -12.56 -3.88
N ILE A 263 18.96 -12.51 -2.58
CA ILE A 263 19.86 -12.90 -1.49
C ILE A 263 20.24 -14.39 -1.61
N LYS A 264 19.27 -15.26 -1.89
CA LYS A 264 19.49 -16.69 -2.09
C LYS A 264 20.41 -16.99 -3.29
N SER A 265 20.23 -16.27 -4.39
CA SER A 265 21.09 -16.38 -5.57
C SER A 265 22.51 -15.91 -5.28
N ALA A 266 22.66 -14.75 -4.62
CA ALA A 266 23.97 -14.25 -4.19
C ALA A 266 24.68 -15.22 -3.23
N SER A 267 23.95 -15.88 -2.33
CA SER A 267 24.51 -16.88 -1.43
C SER A 267 25.05 -18.11 -2.16
N LYS A 268 24.37 -18.55 -3.23
CA LYS A 268 24.89 -19.66 -4.07
C LYS A 268 26.21 -19.30 -4.77
N SER A 269 26.36 -18.03 -5.18
CA SER A 269 27.59 -17.52 -5.82
C SER A 269 28.74 -17.28 -4.84
N MET A 270 28.44 -17.23 -3.54
CA MET A 270 29.42 -16.97 -2.46
C MET A 270 29.28 -18.02 -1.33
N PRO A 271 29.58 -19.30 -1.61
CA PRO A 271 29.25 -20.41 -0.69
C PRO A 271 29.97 -20.35 0.66
N LEU A 272 31.10 -19.65 0.75
CA LEU A 272 31.86 -19.46 2.00
C LEU A 272 31.29 -18.35 2.90
N ILE A 273 30.36 -17.53 2.40
CA ILE A 273 29.77 -16.44 3.17
C ILE A 273 28.36 -16.86 3.66
N PRO A 274 28.11 -16.87 4.97
CA PRO A 274 26.79 -17.19 5.49
C PRO A 274 25.71 -16.26 4.89
N MET A 275 24.58 -16.82 4.47
CA MET A 275 23.47 -16.07 3.87
C MET A 275 23.00 -14.89 4.74
N LYS A 276 23.03 -15.06 6.07
CA LYS A 276 22.72 -13.98 7.03
C LYS A 276 23.64 -12.76 6.88
N VAL A 277 24.94 -12.97 6.59
CA VAL A 277 25.89 -11.87 6.36
C VAL A 277 25.60 -11.16 5.04
N ILE A 278 25.28 -11.91 4.01
CA ILE A 278 24.87 -11.37 2.70
C ILE A 278 23.60 -10.52 2.85
N ALA A 279 22.59 -11.05 3.53
CA ALA A 279 21.34 -10.35 3.83
C ALA A 279 21.61 -9.07 4.63
N LYS A 280 22.36 -9.14 5.72
CA LYS A 280 22.73 -7.98 6.53
C LYS A 280 23.37 -6.87 5.68
N LYS A 281 24.30 -7.24 4.78
CA LYS A 281 24.93 -6.28 3.85
C LYS A 281 23.96 -5.71 2.82
N ALA A 282 23.06 -6.54 2.29
CA ALA A 282 22.05 -6.12 1.31
C ALA A 282 21.09 -5.08 1.89
N PHE A 283 20.68 -5.24 3.14
CA PHE A 283 19.79 -4.33 3.86
C PHE A 283 20.50 -3.18 4.61
N GLY A 284 21.75 -2.87 4.28
CA GLY A 284 22.47 -1.75 4.89
C GLY A 284 22.95 -1.98 6.34
N GLY A 285 22.75 -3.19 6.89
CA GLY A 285 23.33 -3.63 8.16
C GLY A 285 22.51 -3.36 9.42
N ARG A 286 21.40 -2.62 9.35
CA ARG A 286 20.60 -2.20 10.51
C ARG A 286 19.15 -2.67 10.51
N LEU A 287 18.65 -3.22 9.39
CA LEU A 287 17.25 -3.62 9.26
C LEU A 287 16.89 -4.66 10.33
N LYS A 288 15.82 -4.39 11.07
CA LYS A 288 15.25 -5.22 12.12
C LYS A 288 13.91 -5.80 11.71
N THR A 289 13.05 -4.93 11.14
CA THR A 289 11.65 -5.25 10.89
C THR A 289 11.22 -4.91 9.48
N ILE A 290 10.50 -5.84 8.86
CA ILE A 290 9.74 -5.62 7.63
C ILE A 290 8.26 -5.74 7.99
N TYR A 291 7.49 -4.68 7.77
CA TYR A 291 6.04 -4.75 7.80
C TYR A 291 5.53 -5.12 6.41
N SER A 292 4.73 -6.17 6.31
CA SER A 292 4.21 -6.65 5.03
C SER A 292 2.68 -6.67 5.03
N GLY A 293 2.09 -6.07 4.00
CA GLY A 293 0.64 -5.97 3.85
C GLY A 293 0.21 -5.86 2.39
N GLY A 294 -1.10 -5.75 2.18
CA GLY A 294 -1.71 -5.53 0.87
C GLY A 294 -1.91 -6.79 0.01
N ALA A 295 -1.26 -7.91 0.31
CA ALA A 295 -1.46 -9.19 -0.37
C ALA A 295 -1.03 -10.35 0.55
N TYR A 296 -1.31 -11.58 0.12
CA TYR A 296 -0.86 -12.79 0.81
C TYR A 296 0.67 -12.89 0.84
N LEU A 297 1.23 -13.22 2.00
CA LEU A 297 2.64 -13.54 2.16
C LEU A 297 2.80 -15.01 2.58
N ASN A 298 3.57 -15.78 1.82
CA ASN A 298 3.87 -17.16 2.13
C ASN A 298 4.58 -17.26 3.50
N PRO A 299 4.04 -18.00 4.49
CA PRO A 299 4.63 -18.17 5.82
C PRO A 299 6.06 -18.71 5.82
N GLU A 300 6.45 -19.47 4.79
CA GLU A 300 7.84 -19.93 4.64
C GLU A 300 8.84 -18.78 4.48
N LEU A 301 8.41 -17.67 3.85
CA LEU A 301 9.25 -16.48 3.73
C LEU A 301 9.48 -15.82 5.09
N ILE A 302 8.47 -15.78 5.95
CA ILE A 302 8.60 -15.25 7.32
C ILE A 302 9.69 -16.04 8.05
N THR A 303 9.56 -17.35 8.07
CA THR A 303 10.56 -18.25 8.68
C THR A 303 11.95 -18.10 8.05
N ALA A 304 12.02 -17.87 6.74
CA ALA A 304 13.28 -17.67 6.04
C ALA A 304 13.97 -16.36 6.44
N TYR A 305 13.22 -15.27 6.58
CA TYR A 305 13.74 -13.98 7.05
C TYR A 305 14.14 -14.00 8.53
N GLU A 306 13.41 -14.70 9.39
CA GLU A 306 13.81 -14.92 10.79
C GLU A 306 15.20 -15.55 10.89
N LYS A 307 15.50 -16.56 10.06
CA LYS A 307 16.86 -17.17 9.98
C LYS A 307 17.94 -16.17 9.55
N LEU A 308 17.56 -15.11 8.82
CA LEU A 308 18.44 -14.02 8.44
C LEU A 308 18.59 -12.96 9.55
N GLY A 309 17.81 -13.05 10.62
CA GLY A 309 17.76 -12.12 11.74
C GLY A 309 16.91 -10.89 11.47
N ILE A 310 15.90 -11.00 10.62
CA ILE A 310 14.94 -9.95 10.26
C ILE A 310 13.54 -10.47 10.57
N THR A 311 12.78 -9.71 11.35
CA THR A 311 11.40 -10.02 11.68
C THR A 311 10.46 -9.51 10.59
N ILE A 312 9.52 -10.34 10.15
CA ILE A 312 8.43 -9.89 9.29
C ILE A 312 7.14 -9.88 10.10
N ALA A 313 6.49 -8.72 10.17
CA ALA A 313 5.17 -8.53 10.75
C ALA A 313 4.15 -8.35 9.61
N GLN A 314 3.12 -9.20 9.57
CA GLN A 314 2.04 -9.04 8.60
C GLN A 314 0.94 -8.15 9.15
N GLY A 315 0.35 -7.33 8.27
CA GLY A 315 -0.85 -6.56 8.57
C GLY A 315 -1.89 -6.73 7.47
N TYR A 316 -3.15 -6.64 7.86
CA TYR A 316 -4.28 -6.64 6.96
C TYR A 316 -5.10 -5.37 7.13
N GLY A 317 -5.63 -4.90 6.03
CA GLY A 317 -6.50 -3.74 5.99
C GLY A 317 -6.89 -3.33 4.59
N MET A 318 -7.62 -2.24 4.51
CA MET A 318 -8.12 -1.68 3.27
C MET A 318 -8.28 -0.17 3.38
N THR A 319 -8.36 0.51 2.27
CA THR A 319 -8.48 1.97 2.23
C THR A 319 -9.69 2.46 3.03
N GLU A 320 -10.79 1.73 2.97
CA GLU A 320 -12.03 1.98 3.69
C GLU A 320 -11.90 1.87 5.22
N CYS A 321 -10.71 1.46 5.73
CA CYS A 321 -10.41 1.36 7.17
C CYS A 321 -9.08 2.04 7.57
N SER A 322 -8.54 2.97 6.81
CA SER A 322 -7.49 3.98 7.11
C SER A 322 -6.05 3.53 7.43
N PRO A 323 -5.47 2.39 7.09
CA PRO A 323 -6.01 1.19 6.47
C PRO A 323 -6.18 0.02 7.44
N ARG A 324 -5.53 0.02 8.66
CA ARG A 324 -5.25 -1.18 9.46
C ARG A 324 -6.49 -1.71 10.18
N ILE A 325 -6.74 -3.00 9.97
CA ILE A 325 -7.67 -3.83 10.73
C ILE A 325 -6.88 -4.75 11.66
N THR A 326 -5.72 -5.22 11.20
CA THR A 326 -4.77 -6.00 12.01
C THR A 326 -3.36 -5.45 11.88
N THR A 327 -2.51 -5.79 12.86
CA THR A 327 -1.06 -5.60 12.80
C THR A 327 -0.34 -6.82 13.34
N GLY A 328 0.84 -7.11 12.80
CA GLY A 328 1.66 -8.24 13.23
C GLY A 328 2.27 -7.98 14.60
N ASP A 329 2.19 -8.94 15.49
CA ASP A 329 2.86 -8.93 16.78
C ASP A 329 4.34 -9.31 16.60
N LEU A 330 5.24 -8.36 16.91
CA LEU A 330 6.69 -8.57 16.78
C LEU A 330 7.26 -9.57 17.80
N THR A 331 6.49 -9.89 18.85
CA THR A 331 6.90 -10.82 19.92
C THR A 331 6.47 -12.26 19.65
N ARG A 332 5.63 -12.45 18.63
CA ARG A 332 5.00 -13.73 18.31
C ARG A 332 5.29 -14.17 16.87
N LYS A 333 5.45 -15.48 16.71
CA LYS A 333 5.59 -16.07 15.38
C LYS A 333 4.24 -16.18 14.68
N SER A 334 4.16 -15.68 13.45
CA SER A 334 2.99 -15.88 12.59
C SER A 334 2.85 -17.37 12.22
N VAL A 335 1.60 -17.84 12.21
CA VAL A 335 1.22 -19.20 11.81
C VAL A 335 0.38 -19.22 10.53
N GLY A 336 0.51 -18.17 9.70
CA GLY A 336 -0.29 -17.97 8.50
C GLY A 336 -1.42 -16.95 8.72
N ASP A 337 -1.47 -16.33 9.90
CA ASP A 337 -2.37 -15.23 10.22
C ASP A 337 -1.89 -13.92 9.57
N VAL A 338 -2.79 -12.96 9.43
CA VAL A 338 -2.48 -11.60 8.96
C VAL A 338 -2.35 -10.60 10.10
N GLY A 339 -2.01 -11.06 11.28
CA GLY A 339 -1.81 -10.28 12.50
C GLY A 339 -2.99 -10.32 13.47
N SER A 340 -2.82 -9.64 14.59
CA SER A 340 -3.83 -9.46 15.63
C SER A 340 -4.71 -8.26 15.32
N ILE A 341 -6.00 -8.35 15.65
CA ILE A 341 -6.96 -7.26 15.52
C ILE A 341 -6.47 -6.07 16.36
N VAL A 342 -6.40 -4.90 15.74
CA VAL A 342 -5.90 -3.69 16.40
C VAL A 342 -6.87 -3.17 17.48
N LYS A 343 -6.34 -2.46 18.46
CA LYS A 343 -7.15 -1.88 19.54
C LYS A 343 -8.21 -0.91 18.99
N GLY A 344 -9.42 -1.00 19.50
CA GLY A 344 -10.55 -0.17 19.05
C GLY A 344 -11.22 -0.67 17.76
N CYS A 345 -10.77 -1.80 17.22
CA CYS A 345 -11.38 -2.44 16.08
C CYS A 345 -12.17 -3.68 16.55
N GLU A 346 -13.44 -3.75 16.19
CA GLU A 346 -14.29 -4.92 16.39
C GLU A 346 -14.39 -5.68 15.06
N VAL A 347 -14.19 -6.98 15.10
CA VAL A 347 -14.34 -7.85 13.93
C VAL A 347 -15.44 -8.88 14.20
N ARG A 348 -16.30 -9.09 13.22
CA ARG A 348 -17.30 -10.18 13.20
C ARG A 348 -17.19 -10.93 11.89
N ILE A 349 -17.48 -12.21 11.93
CA ILE A 349 -17.59 -13.04 10.73
C ILE A 349 -19.08 -13.27 10.46
N VAL A 350 -19.56 -12.76 9.32
CA VAL A 350 -20.96 -12.86 8.90
C VAL A 350 -21.00 -13.63 7.58
N ASP A 351 -21.57 -14.80 7.57
CA ASP A 351 -21.58 -15.73 6.42
C ASP A 351 -20.18 -15.94 5.82
N GLY A 352 -19.18 -16.08 6.68
CA GLY A 352 -17.77 -16.23 6.30
C GLY A 352 -17.06 -14.92 5.91
N GLU A 353 -17.78 -13.81 5.76
CA GLU A 353 -17.21 -12.50 5.44
C GLU A 353 -16.73 -11.77 6.70
N ILE A 354 -15.52 -11.21 6.61
CA ILE A 354 -14.96 -10.35 7.65
C ILE A 354 -15.70 -9.02 7.62
N THR A 355 -16.33 -8.66 8.74
CA THR A 355 -16.95 -7.34 8.92
C THR A 355 -16.28 -6.59 10.05
N VAL A 356 -16.19 -5.26 9.93
CA VAL A 356 -15.38 -4.41 10.81
C VAL A 356 -16.19 -3.23 11.32
N ARG A 357 -16.05 -2.91 12.61
CA ARG A 357 -16.52 -1.67 13.22
C ARG A 357 -15.38 -1.01 13.99
N SER A 358 -15.04 0.22 13.59
CA SER A 358 -13.94 0.99 14.18
C SER A 358 -14.11 2.47 13.88
N GLY A 359 -13.52 3.35 14.66
CA GLY A 359 -13.39 4.76 14.32
C GLY A 359 -12.54 5.02 13.06
N SER A 360 -11.73 4.04 12.67
CA SER A 360 -10.94 4.07 11.42
C SER A 360 -11.76 3.87 10.14
N VAL A 361 -13.02 3.41 10.23
CA VAL A 361 -13.89 3.15 9.07
C VAL A 361 -14.27 4.47 8.39
N MET A 362 -14.17 4.49 7.06
CA MET A 362 -14.48 5.63 6.21
C MET A 362 -15.85 6.25 6.46
N GLN A 363 -16.01 7.52 6.08
CA GLN A 363 -17.32 8.17 6.08
C GLN A 363 -18.26 7.66 4.96
N GLY A 364 -17.69 7.02 3.93
CA GLY A 364 -18.39 6.50 2.76
C GLY A 364 -17.62 6.77 1.47
N TYR A 365 -18.25 6.50 0.34
CA TYR A 365 -17.70 6.81 -0.98
C TYR A 365 -18.22 8.18 -1.46
N TYR A 366 -17.31 9.03 -1.92
CA TYR A 366 -17.62 10.38 -2.38
C TYR A 366 -18.59 10.37 -3.56
N LYS A 367 -19.75 10.99 -3.39
CA LYS A 367 -20.85 11.04 -4.37
C LYS A 367 -21.36 9.65 -4.81
N ASP A 368 -21.25 8.64 -3.95
CA ASP A 368 -21.75 7.29 -4.24
C ASP A 368 -22.41 6.67 -2.99
N GLU A 369 -23.59 7.20 -2.66
CA GLU A 369 -24.39 6.75 -1.52
C GLU A 369 -24.83 5.29 -1.65
N LYS A 370 -25.09 4.83 -2.88
CA LYS A 370 -25.48 3.45 -3.13
C LYS A 370 -24.38 2.48 -2.72
N SER A 371 -23.17 2.66 -3.26
CA SER A 371 -22.04 1.81 -2.87
C SER A 371 -21.71 1.94 -1.39
N THR A 372 -21.90 3.12 -0.80
CA THR A 372 -21.70 3.33 0.64
C THR A 372 -22.67 2.46 1.45
N ALA A 373 -23.96 2.50 1.13
CA ALA A 373 -25.00 1.69 1.82
C ALA A 373 -24.81 0.18 1.59
N GLU A 374 -24.29 -0.23 0.44
CA GLU A 374 -23.93 -1.63 0.17
C GLU A 374 -22.74 -2.11 0.98
N THR A 375 -21.79 -1.21 1.29
CA THR A 375 -20.51 -1.53 1.95
C THR A 375 -20.57 -1.32 3.47
N ILE A 376 -21.30 -0.30 3.94
CA ILE A 376 -21.47 -0.03 5.38
C ILE A 376 -22.93 -0.27 5.74
N ARG A 377 -23.18 -1.28 6.60
CA ARG A 377 -24.53 -1.68 7.03
C ARG A 377 -24.57 -1.70 8.54
N ASP A 378 -25.50 -1.00 9.14
CA ASP A 378 -25.69 -0.93 10.60
C ASP A 378 -24.39 -0.58 11.37
N GLY A 379 -23.56 0.30 10.77
CA GLY A 379 -22.26 0.71 11.31
C GLY A 379 -21.13 -0.32 11.13
N TRP A 380 -21.34 -1.40 10.37
CA TRP A 380 -20.34 -2.40 10.04
C TRP A 380 -19.86 -2.27 8.60
N LEU A 381 -18.56 -2.17 8.40
CA LEU A 381 -17.90 -2.24 7.11
C LEU A 381 -17.82 -3.70 6.68
N TYR A 382 -18.44 -4.05 5.57
CA TYR A 382 -18.34 -5.34 4.91
C TYR A 382 -17.14 -5.32 3.97
N THR A 383 -16.10 -6.08 4.32
CA THR A 383 -14.79 -5.97 3.63
C THR A 383 -14.76 -6.66 2.26
N GLY A 384 -15.68 -7.57 2.01
CA GLY A 384 -15.65 -8.47 0.85
C GLY A 384 -14.58 -9.55 0.95
N ASP A 385 -13.81 -9.60 2.04
CA ASP A 385 -12.82 -10.64 2.31
C ASP A 385 -13.43 -11.72 3.20
N LEU A 386 -13.11 -12.98 2.92
CA LEU A 386 -13.53 -14.14 3.70
C LEU A 386 -12.44 -14.54 4.68
N GLY A 387 -12.85 -14.98 5.86
CA GLY A 387 -11.86 -15.38 6.86
C GLY A 387 -12.48 -15.76 8.19
N TYR A 388 -11.62 -15.96 9.18
CA TYR A 388 -11.99 -16.25 10.55
C TYR A 388 -10.97 -15.66 11.53
N ALA A 389 -11.39 -15.44 12.76
CA ALA A 389 -10.51 -15.11 13.87
C ALA A 389 -10.40 -16.34 14.81
N ASP A 390 -9.23 -16.57 15.38
CA ASP A 390 -9.05 -17.58 16.42
C ASP A 390 -9.21 -17.02 17.84
N ASP A 391 -9.11 -17.88 18.84
CA ASP A 391 -9.26 -17.51 20.25
C ASP A 391 -8.18 -16.53 20.76
N GLU A 392 -7.08 -16.35 20.01
CA GLU A 392 -6.01 -15.39 20.30
C GLU A 392 -6.19 -14.06 19.55
N ASN A 393 -7.37 -13.80 18.97
CA ASN A 393 -7.67 -12.64 18.13
C ASN A 393 -6.74 -12.47 16.91
N ARG A 394 -6.21 -13.59 16.39
CA ARG A 394 -5.49 -13.60 15.11
C ARG A 394 -6.49 -13.73 13.98
N LEU A 395 -6.33 -12.93 12.96
CA LEU A 395 -7.19 -12.97 11.78
C LEU A 395 -6.53 -13.80 10.65
N PHE A 396 -7.32 -14.65 10.04
CA PHE A 396 -6.93 -15.49 8.90
C PHE A 396 -7.82 -15.16 7.71
N ILE A 397 -7.22 -14.87 6.56
CA ILE A 397 -7.94 -14.61 5.32
C ILE A 397 -7.95 -15.89 4.48
N THR A 398 -9.13 -16.30 4.03
CA THR A 398 -9.33 -17.50 3.21
C THR A 398 -9.66 -17.20 1.76
N GLY A 399 -10.02 -15.95 1.43
CA GLY A 399 -10.26 -15.52 0.06
C GLY A 399 -11.10 -14.26 -0.06
N ARG A 400 -11.62 -14.03 -1.27
CA ARG A 400 -12.52 -12.91 -1.58
C ARG A 400 -13.90 -13.40 -1.99
N LYS A 401 -14.95 -12.84 -1.40
CA LYS A 401 -16.34 -13.20 -1.66
C LYS A 401 -16.72 -13.13 -3.15
N LYS A 402 -16.27 -12.07 -3.84
CA LYS A 402 -16.54 -11.87 -5.27
C LYS A 402 -15.80 -12.83 -6.20
N ASN A 403 -14.73 -13.45 -5.72
CA ASN A 403 -13.91 -14.37 -6.50
C ASN A 403 -14.29 -15.84 -6.26
N LEU A 404 -15.25 -16.11 -5.34
CA LEU A 404 -15.70 -17.45 -5.08
C LEU A 404 -16.15 -18.14 -6.36
N ILE A 405 -15.62 -19.32 -6.59
CA ILE A 405 -16.06 -20.23 -7.63
C ILE A 405 -17.18 -21.09 -7.05
N ILE A 406 -18.37 -20.98 -7.63
CA ILE A 406 -19.50 -21.83 -7.25
C ILE A 406 -19.48 -23.04 -8.17
N LEU A 407 -19.20 -24.21 -7.59
CA LEU A 407 -19.18 -25.46 -8.33
C LEU A 407 -20.60 -25.97 -8.59
N SER A 408 -20.76 -26.87 -9.58
CA SER A 408 -22.06 -27.47 -9.94
C SER A 408 -22.75 -28.22 -8.78
N ASN A 409 -21.98 -28.67 -7.79
CA ASN A 409 -22.49 -29.27 -6.56
C ASN A 409 -22.93 -28.26 -5.50
N GLY A 410 -22.86 -26.93 -5.80
CA GLY A 410 -23.20 -25.85 -4.89
C GLY A 410 -22.10 -25.51 -3.87
N GLU A 411 -20.94 -26.14 -3.92
CA GLU A 411 -19.82 -25.84 -3.02
C GLU A 411 -19.08 -24.56 -3.48
N ASN A 412 -18.78 -23.70 -2.52
CA ASN A 412 -18.01 -22.47 -2.74
C ASN A 412 -16.51 -22.76 -2.58
N VAL A 413 -15.73 -22.44 -3.61
CA VAL A 413 -14.27 -22.62 -3.61
C VAL A 413 -13.62 -21.24 -3.73
N SER A 414 -12.75 -20.91 -2.78
CA SER A 414 -11.88 -19.74 -2.90
C SER A 414 -10.70 -20.07 -3.81
N PRO A 415 -10.55 -19.41 -4.96
CA PRO A 415 -9.39 -19.59 -5.81
C PRO A 415 -8.09 -19.20 -5.10
N GLU A 416 -8.13 -18.16 -4.26
CA GLU A 416 -6.95 -17.71 -3.52
C GLU A 416 -6.43 -18.78 -2.55
N GLU A 417 -7.32 -19.56 -1.92
CA GLU A 417 -6.90 -20.68 -1.06
C GLU A 417 -6.09 -21.71 -1.86
N LEU A 418 -6.53 -22.02 -3.07
CA LEU A 418 -5.85 -22.99 -3.94
C LEU A 418 -4.54 -22.43 -4.51
N GLU A 419 -4.55 -21.15 -4.89
CA GLU A 419 -3.38 -20.42 -5.38
C GLU A 419 -2.28 -20.38 -4.31
N ASN A 420 -2.61 -20.02 -3.09
CA ASN A 420 -1.67 -19.97 -1.98
C ASN A 420 -1.00 -21.33 -1.72
N LYS A 421 -1.78 -22.42 -1.77
CA LYS A 421 -1.26 -23.77 -1.64
C LYS A 421 -0.37 -24.18 -2.83
N ALA A 422 -0.72 -23.74 -4.03
CA ALA A 422 0.08 -23.99 -5.23
C ALA A 422 1.40 -23.19 -5.22
N GLU A 423 1.38 -21.94 -4.75
CA GLU A 423 2.56 -21.11 -4.57
C GLU A 423 3.55 -21.72 -3.56
N ALA A 424 3.06 -22.28 -2.46
CA ALA A 424 3.90 -22.98 -1.47
C ALA A 424 4.69 -24.14 -2.09
N LEU A 425 4.15 -24.82 -3.10
CA LEU A 425 4.83 -25.86 -3.85
C LEU A 425 5.79 -25.33 -4.95
N GLN A 426 5.88 -24.01 -5.11
CA GLN A 426 6.69 -23.37 -6.14
C GLN A 426 6.43 -23.98 -7.54
N ILE A 427 5.17 -24.09 -7.93
CA ILE A 427 4.75 -24.72 -9.20
C ILE A 427 5.10 -23.82 -10.36
N ALA A 428 4.89 -22.50 -10.23
CA ALA A 428 5.08 -21.51 -11.28
C ALA A 428 5.62 -20.18 -10.72
N GLN A 429 6.02 -19.27 -11.58
CA GLN A 429 6.35 -17.90 -11.21
C GLN A 429 5.10 -17.11 -10.89
N GLU A 430 4.05 -17.29 -11.69
CA GLU A 430 2.71 -16.72 -11.51
C GLU A 430 1.67 -17.80 -11.78
N LEU A 431 0.56 -17.71 -11.08
CA LEU A 431 -0.51 -18.67 -11.23
C LEU A 431 -1.88 -18.05 -10.90
N MET A 432 -2.92 -18.63 -11.49
CA MET A 432 -4.31 -18.23 -11.26
C MET A 432 -5.20 -19.47 -11.31
N VAL A 433 -6.16 -19.54 -10.38
CA VAL A 433 -7.19 -20.58 -10.35
C VAL A 433 -8.53 -19.97 -10.76
N TYR A 434 -9.25 -20.62 -11.64
CA TYR A 434 -10.59 -20.25 -12.06
C TYR A 434 -11.40 -21.49 -12.47
N SER A 435 -12.70 -21.30 -12.73
CA SER A 435 -13.54 -22.37 -13.29
C SER A 435 -13.62 -22.23 -14.81
N GLU A 436 -13.42 -23.33 -15.52
CA GLU A 436 -13.60 -23.45 -16.96
C GLU A 436 -14.32 -24.75 -17.28
N ASP A 437 -15.46 -24.69 -17.97
CA ASP A 437 -16.31 -25.84 -18.25
C ASP A 437 -16.65 -26.64 -16.97
N GLU A 438 -16.97 -25.94 -15.90
CA GLU A 438 -17.26 -26.49 -14.56
C GLU A 438 -16.07 -27.20 -13.89
N LEU A 439 -14.87 -27.13 -14.46
CA LEU A 439 -13.65 -27.70 -13.91
C LEU A 439 -12.77 -26.64 -13.28
N LEU A 440 -12.23 -26.92 -12.10
CA LEU A 440 -11.19 -26.09 -11.49
C LEU A 440 -9.92 -26.20 -12.34
N THR A 441 -9.55 -25.06 -12.92
CA THR A 441 -8.41 -24.91 -13.84
C THR A 441 -7.32 -24.11 -13.14
N LEU A 442 -6.10 -24.60 -13.15
CA LEU A 442 -4.89 -23.90 -12.70
C LEU A 442 -4.11 -23.44 -13.93
N GLU A 443 -4.02 -22.14 -14.13
CA GLU A 443 -3.23 -21.53 -15.20
C GLU A 443 -1.90 -21.00 -14.65
N LEU A 444 -0.81 -21.28 -15.37
CA LEU A 444 0.55 -21.11 -14.91
C LEU A 444 1.39 -20.32 -15.90
N PHE A 445 2.10 -19.31 -15.43
CA PHE A 445 3.27 -18.75 -16.10
C PHE A 445 4.52 -19.28 -15.39
N LEU A 446 5.29 -20.12 -16.08
CA LEU A 446 6.39 -20.85 -15.46
C LEU A 446 7.62 -19.98 -15.20
N GLY A 447 7.84 -18.94 -16.02
CA GLY A 447 9.05 -18.12 -16.00
C GLY A 447 10.30 -18.92 -16.43
N ASN A 448 11.41 -18.21 -16.57
CA ASN A 448 12.65 -18.80 -17.14
C ASN A 448 13.55 -19.51 -16.12
N GLU A 449 13.35 -19.30 -14.82
CA GLU A 449 14.32 -19.73 -13.79
C GLU A 449 13.93 -21.02 -13.06
N LEU A 450 12.61 -21.29 -12.87
CA LEU A 450 12.15 -22.43 -12.06
C LEU A 450 12.48 -23.80 -12.68
N TYR A 451 12.47 -23.86 -14.01
CA TYR A 451 12.67 -25.08 -14.78
C TYR A 451 13.89 -25.01 -15.72
N LYS A 452 14.83 -24.13 -15.40
CA LYS A 452 16.04 -23.92 -16.20
C LYS A 452 16.83 -25.21 -16.39
N GLY A 453 17.15 -25.52 -17.65
CA GLY A 453 17.91 -26.73 -18.03
C GLY A 453 17.07 -27.99 -18.20
N LYS A 454 15.73 -27.91 -18.09
CA LYS A 454 14.81 -29.00 -18.40
C LYS A 454 14.21 -28.88 -19.78
N THR A 455 13.88 -29.99 -20.38
CA THR A 455 13.08 -30.01 -21.62
C THR A 455 11.63 -29.61 -21.32
N ALA A 456 10.86 -29.31 -22.35
CA ALA A 456 9.43 -29.02 -22.21
C ALA A 456 8.67 -30.21 -21.60
N GLU A 457 8.98 -31.43 -22.03
CA GLU A 457 8.37 -32.66 -21.50
C GLU A 457 8.68 -32.89 -20.03
N GLU A 458 9.95 -32.72 -19.62
CA GLU A 458 10.38 -32.83 -18.22
C GLU A 458 9.70 -31.76 -17.34
N THR A 459 9.55 -30.55 -17.87
CA THR A 459 8.88 -29.46 -17.18
C THR A 459 7.41 -29.76 -16.94
N ILE A 460 6.69 -30.20 -17.97
CA ILE A 460 5.28 -30.59 -17.87
C ILE A 460 5.10 -31.76 -16.89
N ALA A 461 5.98 -32.76 -16.97
CA ALA A 461 5.92 -33.90 -16.04
C ALA A 461 6.09 -33.48 -14.59
N GLU A 462 7.00 -32.55 -14.31
CA GLU A 462 7.21 -32.04 -12.97
C GLU A 462 6.05 -31.15 -12.50
N VAL A 463 5.49 -30.30 -13.33
CA VAL A 463 4.29 -29.51 -13.06
C VAL A 463 3.13 -30.44 -12.67
N LYS A 464 2.86 -31.46 -13.51
CA LYS A 464 1.80 -32.48 -13.21
C LYS A 464 2.04 -33.21 -11.89
N LYS A 465 3.29 -33.55 -11.58
CA LYS A 465 3.67 -34.16 -10.30
C LYS A 465 3.36 -33.26 -9.12
N LYS A 466 3.69 -31.96 -9.19
CA LYS A 466 3.40 -30.98 -8.14
C LYS A 466 1.91 -30.72 -7.99
N VAL A 467 1.14 -30.62 -9.09
CA VAL A 467 -0.33 -30.50 -9.03
C VAL A 467 -0.97 -31.76 -8.43
N LYS A 468 -0.46 -32.94 -8.75
CA LYS A 468 -0.91 -34.19 -8.09
C LYS A 468 -0.61 -34.17 -6.59
N GLN A 469 0.50 -33.59 -6.17
CA GLN A 469 0.81 -33.40 -4.74
C GLN A 469 -0.16 -32.38 -4.10
N LEU A 470 -0.47 -31.28 -4.77
CA LEU A 470 -1.47 -30.30 -4.33
C LEU A 470 -2.83 -30.98 -4.13
N ASN A 471 -3.31 -31.71 -5.13
CA ASN A 471 -4.59 -32.39 -5.10
C ASN A 471 -4.71 -33.44 -3.98
N LYS A 472 -3.61 -34.09 -3.57
CA LYS A 472 -3.61 -34.99 -2.43
C LYS A 472 -3.88 -34.32 -1.08
N ALA A 473 -3.56 -33.02 -0.99
CA ALA A 473 -3.77 -32.22 0.21
C ALA A 473 -5.12 -31.46 0.19
N LEU A 474 -5.92 -31.64 -0.87
CA LEU A 474 -7.22 -31.00 -1.06
C LEU A 474 -8.36 -32.01 -0.95
N PRO A 475 -9.56 -31.56 -0.49
CA PRO A 475 -10.79 -32.34 -0.70
C PRO A 475 -11.00 -32.61 -2.20
N SER A 476 -11.62 -33.73 -2.52
CA SER A 476 -11.86 -34.14 -3.92
C SER A 476 -12.65 -33.11 -4.72
N SER A 477 -13.58 -32.40 -4.08
CA SER A 477 -14.37 -31.32 -4.68
C SER A 477 -13.54 -30.09 -5.07
N LYS A 478 -12.39 -29.88 -4.40
CA LYS A 478 -11.47 -28.74 -4.66
C LYS A 478 -10.26 -29.15 -5.50
N ALA A 479 -10.24 -30.34 -6.08
CA ALA A 479 -9.12 -30.81 -6.88
C ALA A 479 -9.00 -30.01 -8.19
N ILE A 480 -7.76 -29.69 -8.56
CA ILE A 480 -7.45 -29.11 -9.86
C ILE A 480 -7.56 -30.20 -10.92
N HIS A 481 -8.43 -29.99 -11.90
CA HIS A 481 -8.72 -30.97 -12.96
C HIS A 481 -8.08 -30.59 -14.29
N ARG A 482 -7.80 -29.30 -14.52
CA ARG A 482 -7.20 -28.80 -15.75
C ARG A 482 -5.98 -27.96 -15.43
N ILE A 483 -4.93 -28.11 -16.19
CA ILE A 483 -3.71 -27.30 -16.11
C ILE A 483 -3.53 -26.60 -17.44
N ARG A 484 -3.28 -25.29 -17.41
CA ARG A 484 -2.88 -24.49 -18.56
C ARG A 484 -1.50 -23.90 -18.33
N ILE A 485 -0.69 -23.82 -19.36
CA ILE A 485 0.60 -23.14 -19.33
C ILE A 485 0.56 -22.01 -20.36
N ARG A 486 0.94 -20.83 -19.95
CA ARG A 486 1.01 -19.64 -20.78
C ARG A 486 2.44 -19.19 -20.98
N ASP A 487 2.70 -18.56 -22.13
CA ASP A 487 4.03 -18.07 -22.52
C ASP A 487 4.32 -16.65 -21.97
N THR A 488 3.28 -15.90 -21.61
CA THR A 488 3.39 -14.50 -21.15
C THR A 488 2.92 -14.36 -19.71
N GLU A 489 3.46 -13.36 -19.01
CA GLU A 489 2.98 -12.98 -17.67
C GLU A 489 1.49 -12.63 -17.68
N PHE A 490 0.83 -12.74 -16.50
CA PHE A 490 -0.53 -12.26 -16.34
C PHE A 490 -0.56 -10.72 -16.39
N GLU A 491 -1.66 -10.18 -16.92
CA GLU A 491 -1.94 -8.75 -16.76
C GLU A 491 -2.18 -8.42 -15.29
N LYS A 492 -1.66 -7.27 -14.88
CA LYS A 492 -1.66 -6.86 -13.46
C LYS A 492 -2.20 -5.46 -13.32
N THR A 493 -2.90 -5.24 -12.22
CA THR A 493 -3.28 -3.89 -11.78
C THR A 493 -2.03 -3.06 -11.44
N ALA A 494 -2.18 -1.73 -11.30
CA ALA A 494 -1.10 -0.83 -10.85
C ALA A 494 -0.50 -1.24 -9.49
N SER A 495 -1.24 -1.95 -8.65
CA SER A 495 -0.75 -2.52 -7.38
C SER A 495 -0.02 -3.88 -7.54
N GLY A 496 0.16 -4.37 -8.77
CA GLY A 496 0.85 -5.64 -9.05
C GLY A 496 0.02 -6.91 -8.81
N LYS A 497 -1.30 -6.79 -8.60
CA LYS A 497 -2.21 -7.95 -8.46
C LYS A 497 -2.66 -8.43 -9.83
N ILE A 498 -2.71 -9.75 -10.01
CA ILE A 498 -3.24 -10.36 -11.25
C ILE A 498 -4.69 -9.89 -11.45
N GLU A 499 -4.96 -9.36 -12.63
CA GLU A 499 -6.30 -8.97 -13.06
C GLU A 499 -7.04 -10.21 -13.57
N ARG A 500 -8.06 -10.68 -12.82
CA ARG A 500 -8.74 -11.95 -13.13
C ARG A 500 -9.65 -11.89 -14.35
N ALA A 501 -10.13 -10.70 -14.70
CA ALA A 501 -10.95 -10.48 -15.89
C ALA A 501 -10.08 -10.31 -17.14
N GLN A 502 -10.53 -10.81 -18.27
CA GLN A 502 -9.94 -10.58 -19.61
C GLN A 502 -8.51 -11.15 -19.85
N GLN A 503 -8.10 -12.21 -19.16
CA GLN A 503 -6.83 -12.87 -19.45
C GLN A 503 -6.90 -13.71 -20.74
N ILE A 504 -5.83 -13.64 -21.56
CA ILE A 504 -5.64 -14.58 -22.65
C ILE A 504 -5.23 -15.91 -22.05
N LYS A 505 -5.93 -17.00 -22.40
CA LYS A 505 -5.70 -18.33 -21.86
C LYS A 505 -4.50 -19.01 -22.51
N GLY A 506 -3.71 -19.71 -21.70
CA GLY A 506 -2.61 -20.56 -22.16
C GLY A 506 -3.08 -21.92 -22.70
N ASP A 507 -2.13 -22.74 -23.12
CA ASP A 507 -2.40 -24.07 -23.66
C ASP A 507 -2.71 -25.10 -22.55
N ILE A 508 -3.61 -26.04 -22.82
CA ILE A 508 -3.91 -27.15 -21.94
C ILE A 508 -2.76 -28.16 -22.01
N VAL A 509 -2.27 -28.64 -20.87
CA VAL A 509 -1.18 -29.61 -20.74
C VAL A 509 -1.56 -30.85 -19.93
#